data_16584e4d5af385b3308136a0e0033c1e
#
_entry.id   16584e4d5af385b3308136a0e0033c1e
#
_cell.length_a   1.000
_cell.length_b   1.000
_cell.length_c   1.000
_cell.angle_alpha   90.00
_cell.angle_beta   90.00
_cell.angle_gamma   90.00
#
_symmetry.space_group_name_H-M   'P 1'
#
loop_
_entity.id
_entity.type
_entity.pdbx_description
1 polymer ?
#
loop_
_entity_poly.entity_id
_entity_poly.type
_entity_poly.pdbx_seq_one_letter_code
_entity_poly.pdbx_strand_id
1 'polypeptide(L)'
;MSDHEYTPKSNFGKWFNDRLPLLTLANHLTDYPTPKNLNYWWTFGGILTFCLVTQIVTGLVLAMHYIAHADMAFDSVEHIMRDVNYGWLIRYIHANGASMFFLAVYIHIFRSLFYGCLLYTSPSPRDLSTSRMPSSA
;
A
#
# COMPACT_ATOMS: atom_id res chain seq x y z
N MET A 1 -5.47 -1.49 28.68
CA MET A 1 -5.25 -1.86 27.26
C MET A 1 -4.45 -3.14 27.29
N SER A 2 -5.08 -4.28 27.03
CA SER A 2 -4.41 -5.59 27.02
C SER A 2 -3.63 -5.67 25.71
N ASP A 3 -2.31 -5.62 25.80
CA ASP A 3 -1.40 -5.88 24.68
C ASP A 3 -1.55 -7.37 24.30
N HIS A 4 -2.48 -7.66 23.41
CA HIS A 4 -2.54 -8.97 22.78
C HIS A 4 -1.42 -9.05 21.72
N GLU A 5 -0.20 -9.23 22.21
CA GLU A 5 0.93 -9.54 21.34
C GLU A 5 0.66 -10.88 20.65
N TYR A 6 0.49 -10.85 19.33
CA TYR A 6 0.27 -12.04 18.54
C TYR A 6 1.51 -12.93 18.57
N THR A 7 1.40 -14.10 19.18
CA THR A 7 2.49 -15.10 19.18
C THR A 7 2.15 -16.25 18.23
N PRO A 8 2.90 -16.42 17.13
CA PRO A 8 2.70 -17.53 16.19
C PRO A 8 2.85 -18.87 16.90
N LYS A 9 1.93 -19.81 16.66
CA LYS A 9 1.97 -21.15 17.26
C LYS A 9 3.03 -22.08 16.65
N SER A 10 3.41 -21.84 15.40
CA SER A 10 4.36 -22.67 14.65
C SER A 10 5.78 -22.13 14.80
N ASN A 11 6.79 -23.01 14.87
CA ASN A 11 8.21 -22.61 14.93
C ASN A 11 8.64 -21.83 13.68
N PHE A 12 8.13 -22.20 12.52
CA PHE A 12 8.33 -21.44 11.28
C PHE A 12 7.71 -20.05 11.34
N GLY A 13 6.49 -19.95 11.88
CA GLY A 13 5.82 -18.67 12.08
C GLY A 13 6.56 -17.74 13.03
N LYS A 14 7.13 -18.27 14.12
CA LYS A 14 7.99 -17.51 15.05
C LYS A 14 9.24 -17.01 14.35
N TRP A 15 9.97 -17.89 13.68
CA TRP A 15 11.17 -17.54 12.94
C TRP A 15 10.93 -16.47 11.86
N PHE A 16 9.79 -16.56 11.15
CA PHE A 16 9.40 -15.58 10.14
C PHE A 16 9.01 -14.23 10.79
N ASN A 17 8.20 -14.25 11.84
CA ASN A 17 7.73 -13.06 12.52
C ASN A 17 8.86 -12.28 13.23
N ASP A 18 9.89 -12.98 13.73
CA ASP A 18 11.07 -12.38 14.36
C ASP A 18 11.92 -11.58 13.36
N ARG A 19 11.85 -11.94 12.08
CA ARG A 19 12.59 -11.25 10.99
C ARG A 19 11.76 -10.21 10.27
N LEU A 20 10.51 -10.53 10.02
CA LEU A 20 9.54 -9.69 9.33
C LEU A 20 8.21 -9.74 10.12
N PRO A 21 7.94 -8.80 11.01
CA PRO A 21 6.75 -8.82 11.89
C PRO A 21 5.45 -8.51 11.13
N LEU A 22 5.28 -9.11 9.93
CA LEU A 22 4.10 -8.90 9.09
C LEU A 22 2.83 -9.48 9.72
N LEU A 23 2.95 -10.61 10.43
CA LEU A 23 1.81 -11.22 11.11
C LEU A 23 1.36 -10.39 12.31
N THR A 24 2.31 -9.86 13.07
CA THR A 24 2.03 -8.94 14.18
C THR A 24 1.41 -7.64 13.67
N LEU A 25 1.94 -7.08 12.59
CA LEU A 25 1.39 -5.89 11.95
C LEU A 25 -0.03 -6.13 11.41
N ALA A 26 -0.26 -7.26 10.74
CA ALA A 26 -1.57 -7.63 10.22
C ALA A 26 -2.60 -7.79 11.36
N ASN A 27 -2.21 -8.45 12.46
CA ASN A 27 -3.07 -8.60 13.63
C ASN A 27 -3.39 -7.23 14.26
N HIS A 28 -2.39 -6.37 14.41
CA HIS A 28 -2.58 -5.02 14.93
C HIS A 28 -3.55 -4.19 14.07
N LEU A 29 -3.47 -4.32 12.75
CA LEU A 29 -4.38 -3.64 11.82
C LEU A 29 -5.81 -4.20 11.87
N THR A 30 -5.98 -5.52 12.08
CA THR A 30 -7.30 -6.15 12.14
C THR A 30 -8.00 -5.93 13.48
N ASP A 31 -7.26 -5.86 14.56
CA ASP A 31 -7.78 -5.66 15.92
C ASP A 31 -7.99 -4.18 16.27
N TYR A 32 -7.62 -3.27 15.37
CA TYR A 32 -7.80 -1.85 15.60
C TYR A 32 -9.28 -1.49 15.71
N PRO A 33 -9.71 -0.82 16.79
CA PRO A 33 -11.12 -0.49 17.01
C PRO A 33 -11.61 0.48 15.93
N THR A 34 -12.48 0.00 15.07
CA THR A 34 -13.07 0.81 13.99
C THR A 34 -14.45 1.35 14.41
N PRO A 35 -14.79 2.60 14.10
CA PRO A 35 -16.11 3.14 14.35
C PRO A 35 -17.19 2.37 13.61
N LYS A 36 -18.34 2.15 14.24
CA LYS A 36 -19.46 1.38 13.64
C LYS A 36 -20.18 2.10 12.50
N ASN A 37 -19.96 3.39 12.33
CA ASN A 37 -20.59 4.24 11.32
C ASN A 37 -19.75 4.41 10.04
N LEU A 38 -18.87 3.45 9.74
CA LEU A 38 -18.10 3.44 8.51
C LEU A 38 -19.04 3.22 7.31
N ASN A 39 -18.91 4.06 6.29
CA ASN A 39 -19.61 3.91 5.02
C ASN A 39 -18.66 3.41 3.93
N TYR A 40 -19.18 3.13 2.73
CA TYR A 40 -18.40 2.62 1.59
C TYR A 40 -17.14 3.42 1.25
N TRP A 41 -17.13 4.72 1.50
CA TRP A 41 -15.98 5.58 1.24
C TRP A 41 -14.75 5.23 2.08
N TRP A 42 -14.91 4.51 3.18
CA TRP A 42 -13.82 4.02 4.01
C TRP A 42 -13.14 2.77 3.40
N THR A 43 -13.81 2.08 2.50
CA THR A 43 -13.30 0.88 1.84
C THR A 43 -12.20 1.18 0.81
N PHE A 44 -12.07 2.42 0.35
CA PHE A 44 -11.05 2.80 -0.64
C PHE A 44 -9.62 2.55 -0.18
N GLY A 45 -9.31 2.64 1.11
CA GLY A 45 -8.01 2.25 1.65
C GLY A 45 -7.71 0.76 1.45
N GLY A 46 -8.70 -0.10 1.66
CA GLY A 46 -8.57 -1.54 1.40
C GLY A 46 -8.40 -1.86 -0.09
N ILE A 47 -9.15 -1.18 -0.96
CA ILE A 47 -9.03 -1.31 -2.42
C ILE A 47 -7.62 -0.92 -2.87
N LEU A 48 -7.07 0.18 -2.34
CA LEU A 48 -5.71 0.62 -2.64
C LEU A 48 -4.66 -0.40 -2.22
N THR A 49 -4.80 -1.00 -1.04
CA THR A 49 -3.91 -2.05 -0.56
C THR A 49 -3.96 -3.26 -1.48
N PHE A 50 -5.15 -3.70 -1.90
CA PHE A 50 -5.31 -4.79 -2.84
C PHE A 50 -4.67 -4.48 -4.21
N CYS A 51 -4.92 -3.29 -4.76
CA CYS A 51 -4.30 -2.84 -6.00
C CYS A 51 -2.77 -2.79 -5.88
N LEU A 52 -2.23 -2.28 -4.76
CA LEU A 52 -0.79 -2.22 -4.51
C LEU A 52 -0.15 -3.62 -4.52
N VAL A 53 -0.72 -4.56 -3.79
CA VAL A 53 -0.23 -5.96 -3.77
C VAL A 53 -0.27 -6.55 -5.18
N THR A 54 -1.35 -6.36 -5.92
CA THR A 54 -1.48 -6.82 -7.30
C THR A 54 -0.40 -6.22 -8.20
N GLN A 55 -0.12 -4.92 -8.08
CA GLN A 55 0.93 -4.25 -8.85
C GLN A 55 2.32 -4.76 -8.51
N ILE A 56 2.62 -4.99 -7.24
CA ILE A 56 3.92 -5.54 -6.83
C ILE A 56 4.11 -6.95 -7.41
N VAL A 57 3.12 -7.83 -7.27
CA VAL A 57 3.21 -9.22 -7.73
C VAL A 57 3.34 -9.28 -9.26
N THR A 58 2.46 -8.57 -9.98
CA THR A 58 2.50 -8.55 -11.45
C THR A 58 3.76 -7.86 -11.98
N GLY A 59 4.20 -6.77 -11.34
CA GLY A 59 5.41 -6.04 -11.71
C GLY A 59 6.67 -6.87 -11.51
N LEU A 60 6.76 -7.66 -10.42
CA LEU A 60 7.88 -8.55 -10.18
C LEU A 60 7.98 -9.63 -11.27
N VAL A 61 6.87 -10.27 -11.62
CA VAL A 61 6.83 -11.27 -12.69
C VAL A 61 7.23 -10.67 -14.04
N LEU A 62 6.73 -9.49 -14.38
CA LEU A 62 7.10 -8.80 -15.62
C LEU A 62 8.58 -8.41 -15.64
N ALA A 63 9.12 -7.94 -14.51
CA ALA A 63 10.52 -7.55 -14.39
C ALA A 63 11.50 -8.74 -14.60
N MET A 64 11.07 -9.96 -14.28
CA MET A 64 11.89 -11.17 -14.52
C MET A 64 12.08 -11.48 -16.01
N HIS A 65 11.22 -10.96 -16.89
CA HIS A 65 11.25 -11.21 -18.34
C HIS A 65 11.64 -9.97 -19.15
N TYR A 66 11.59 -8.79 -18.56
CA TYR A 66 11.87 -7.53 -19.23
C TYR A 66 13.38 -7.23 -19.28
N ILE A 67 13.87 -6.84 -20.44
CA ILE A 67 15.27 -6.45 -20.66
C ILE A 67 15.34 -4.93 -20.82
N ALA A 68 15.94 -4.26 -19.85
CA ALA A 68 16.10 -2.79 -19.85
C ALA A 68 17.27 -2.35 -20.75
N HIS A 69 17.17 -2.56 -22.06
CA HIS A 69 18.17 -2.15 -23.05
C HIS A 69 17.47 -1.49 -24.25
N ALA A 70 18.04 -0.43 -24.80
CA ALA A 70 17.40 0.39 -25.84
C ALA A 70 16.94 -0.45 -27.05
N ASP A 71 17.78 -1.36 -27.52
CA ASP A 71 17.49 -2.18 -28.70
C ASP A 71 16.65 -3.43 -28.41
N MET A 72 16.61 -3.87 -27.15
CA MET A 72 15.99 -5.15 -26.75
C MET A 72 14.69 -4.97 -25.94
N ALA A 73 14.41 -3.76 -25.47
CA ALA A 73 13.25 -3.50 -24.61
C ALA A 73 11.93 -3.84 -25.30
N PHE A 74 11.76 -3.44 -26.55
CA PHE A 74 10.56 -3.70 -27.32
C PHE A 74 10.37 -5.20 -27.57
N ASP A 75 11.42 -5.89 -28.02
CA ASP A 75 11.38 -7.33 -28.28
C ASP A 75 11.08 -8.14 -27.03
N SER A 76 11.62 -7.73 -25.87
CA SER A 76 11.33 -8.38 -24.59
C SER A 76 9.86 -8.23 -24.17
N VAL A 77 9.24 -7.09 -24.45
CA VAL A 77 7.82 -6.89 -24.20
C VAL A 77 6.98 -7.72 -25.16
N GLU A 78 7.37 -7.83 -26.42
CA GLU A 78 6.68 -8.67 -27.39
C GLU A 78 6.79 -10.15 -27.04
N HIS A 79 7.97 -10.59 -26.60
CA HIS A 79 8.18 -11.94 -26.05
C HIS A 79 7.25 -12.22 -24.83
N ILE A 80 7.12 -11.31 -23.89
CA ILE A 80 6.18 -11.46 -22.77
C ILE A 80 4.75 -11.64 -23.28
N MET A 81 4.36 -10.89 -24.31
CA MET A 81 2.98 -10.92 -24.82
C MET A 81 2.63 -12.19 -25.61
N ARG A 82 3.60 -12.80 -26.28
CA ARG A 82 3.37 -13.90 -27.23
C ARG A 82 3.84 -15.25 -26.73
N ASP A 83 5.01 -15.31 -26.12
CA ASP A 83 5.71 -16.57 -25.83
C ASP A 83 5.58 -17.01 -24.36
N VAL A 84 5.42 -16.06 -23.43
CA VAL A 84 5.24 -16.37 -22.03
C VAL A 84 3.81 -16.78 -21.72
N ASN A 85 3.63 -17.94 -21.09
CA ASN A 85 2.30 -18.41 -20.68
C ASN A 85 1.60 -17.38 -19.77
N TYR A 86 0.43 -16.92 -20.19
CA TYR A 86 -0.34 -15.87 -19.52
C TYR A 86 0.37 -14.50 -19.41
N GLY A 87 1.50 -14.29 -20.10
CA GLY A 87 2.25 -13.03 -20.06
C GLY A 87 1.41 -11.83 -20.51
N TRP A 88 0.60 -12.00 -21.58
CA TRP A 88 -0.36 -10.99 -22.02
C TRP A 88 -1.35 -10.58 -20.92
N LEU A 89 -1.86 -11.56 -20.15
CA LEU A 89 -2.82 -11.31 -19.07
C LEU A 89 -2.17 -10.52 -17.94
N ILE A 90 -0.98 -10.93 -17.50
CA ILE A 90 -0.22 -10.27 -16.43
C ILE A 90 0.10 -8.83 -16.83
N ARG A 91 0.52 -8.61 -18.09
CA ARG A 91 0.82 -7.28 -18.59
C ARG A 91 -0.42 -6.38 -18.62
N TYR A 92 -1.58 -6.89 -19.06
CA TYR A 92 -2.81 -6.11 -19.06
C TYR A 92 -3.31 -5.82 -17.65
N ILE A 93 -3.23 -6.77 -16.74
CA ILE A 93 -3.57 -6.54 -15.32
C ILE A 93 -2.66 -5.46 -14.74
N HIS A 94 -1.36 -5.50 -15.02
CA HIS A 94 -0.41 -4.51 -14.53
C HIS A 94 -0.70 -3.10 -15.10
N ALA A 95 -0.88 -2.97 -16.39
CA ALA A 95 -1.12 -1.70 -17.05
C ALA A 95 -2.45 -1.06 -16.66
N ASN A 96 -3.54 -1.84 -16.70
CA ASN A 96 -4.86 -1.34 -16.31
C ASN A 96 -4.98 -1.16 -14.79
N GLY A 97 -4.35 -2.05 -14.03
CA GLY A 97 -4.29 -1.95 -12.57
C GLY A 97 -3.57 -0.70 -12.09
N ALA A 98 -2.54 -0.24 -12.81
CA ALA A 98 -1.86 1.03 -12.51
C ALA A 98 -2.83 2.21 -12.66
N SER A 99 -3.60 2.27 -13.75
CA SER A 99 -4.60 3.33 -13.95
C SER A 99 -5.69 3.30 -12.88
N MET A 100 -6.17 2.12 -12.52
CA MET A 100 -7.16 1.94 -11.47
C MET A 100 -6.61 2.33 -10.09
N PHE A 101 -5.35 2.01 -9.81
CA PHE A 101 -4.66 2.40 -8.57
C PHE A 101 -4.63 3.92 -8.42
N PHE A 102 -4.19 4.67 -9.44
CA PHE A 102 -4.16 6.13 -9.39
C PHE A 102 -5.55 6.73 -9.24
N LEU A 103 -6.56 6.22 -9.95
CA LEU A 103 -7.94 6.66 -9.79
C LEU A 103 -8.41 6.50 -8.33
N ALA A 104 -8.15 5.34 -7.74
CA ALA A 104 -8.51 5.06 -6.36
C ALA A 104 -7.73 5.94 -5.36
N VAL A 105 -6.44 6.25 -5.64
CA VAL A 105 -5.64 7.21 -4.84
C VAL A 105 -6.28 8.59 -4.84
N TYR A 106 -6.66 9.12 -6.00
CA TYR A 106 -7.31 10.42 -6.08
C TYR A 106 -8.62 10.47 -5.30
N ILE A 107 -9.47 9.46 -5.44
CA ILE A 107 -10.72 9.37 -4.68
C ILE A 107 -10.42 9.30 -3.17
N HIS A 108 -9.43 8.53 -2.77
CA HIS A 108 -9.02 8.41 -1.37
C HIS A 108 -8.53 9.74 -0.79
N ILE A 109 -7.73 10.50 -1.53
CA ILE A 109 -7.25 11.84 -1.14
C ILE A 109 -8.43 12.82 -1.05
N PHE A 110 -9.27 12.89 -2.07
CA PHE A 110 -10.42 13.82 -2.08
C PHE A 110 -11.40 13.52 -0.95
N ARG A 111 -11.62 12.24 -0.64
CA ARG A 111 -12.38 11.86 0.54
C ARG A 111 -11.76 12.40 1.83
N SER A 112 -10.45 12.26 1.99
CA SER A 112 -9.74 12.74 3.19
C SER A 112 -9.84 14.26 3.33
N LEU A 113 -9.76 14.99 2.23
CA LEU A 113 -9.98 16.45 2.19
C LEU A 113 -11.41 16.81 2.55
N PHE A 114 -12.40 16.11 1.98
CA PHE A 114 -13.81 16.35 2.23
C PHE A 114 -14.20 16.17 3.70
N TYR A 115 -13.66 15.16 4.36
CA TYR A 115 -13.88 14.90 5.78
C TYR A 115 -12.98 15.74 6.72
N GLY A 116 -12.13 16.61 6.18
CA GLY A 116 -11.29 17.52 6.96
C GLY A 116 -10.18 16.82 7.77
N CYS A 117 -9.82 15.58 7.43
CA CYS A 117 -8.79 14.82 8.16
C CYS A 117 -7.45 15.56 8.24
N LEU A 118 -7.09 16.32 7.22
CA LEU A 118 -5.82 17.06 7.17
C LEU A 118 -5.79 18.30 8.08
N LEU A 119 -6.95 18.82 8.50
CA LEU A 119 -7.02 19.96 9.40
C LEU A 119 -6.49 19.63 10.81
N TYR A 120 -6.59 18.36 11.21
CA TYR A 120 -6.15 17.89 12.53
C TYR A 120 -4.76 17.27 12.53
N THR A 121 -4.26 16.84 11.37
CA THR A 121 -2.97 16.15 11.24
C THR A 121 -1.84 17.05 10.71
N SER A 122 -2.16 18.15 10.04
CA SER A 122 -1.16 19.13 9.64
C SER A 122 -0.83 20.05 10.82
N PRO A 123 0.46 20.16 11.21
CA PRO A 123 0.86 21.13 12.19
C PRO A 123 0.49 22.53 11.70
N SER A 124 -0.34 23.22 12.48
CA SER A 124 -0.72 24.59 12.13
C SER A 124 0.52 25.49 12.21
N PRO A 125 0.61 26.57 11.42
CA PRO A 125 1.68 27.55 11.56
C PRO A 125 1.80 28.10 12.98
N ARG A 126 0.71 28.06 13.76
CA ARG A 126 0.70 28.45 15.19
C ARG A 126 1.41 27.45 16.07
N ASP A 127 1.31 26.14 15.80
CA ASP A 127 2.00 25.12 16.59
C ASP A 127 3.51 25.19 16.40
N LEU A 128 3.97 25.59 15.20
CA LEU A 128 5.37 25.85 14.91
C LEU A 128 5.89 27.12 15.59
N SER A 129 5.05 28.10 15.82
CA SER A 129 5.42 29.36 16.49
C SER A 129 5.54 29.21 18.01
N THR A 130 4.69 28.39 18.62
CA THR A 130 4.70 28.12 20.06
C THR A 130 5.86 27.23 20.49
N SER A 131 6.35 26.34 19.62
CA SER A 131 7.53 25.53 19.90
C SER A 131 8.86 26.30 19.84
N ARG A 132 8.85 27.55 19.36
CA ARG A 132 10.03 28.43 19.27
C ARG A 132 10.09 29.52 20.34
N MET A 133 9.16 29.57 21.28
CA MET A 133 9.30 30.47 22.40
C MET A 133 10.40 29.91 23.37
N PRO A 134 11.54 30.57 23.52
CA PRO A 134 12.47 30.19 24.58
C PRO A 134 11.74 30.38 25.90
N SER A 135 11.81 29.39 26.78
CA SER A 135 11.39 29.54 28.15
C SER A 135 12.28 30.62 28.74
N SER A 136 11.79 31.84 28.76
CA SER A 136 12.43 32.90 29.58
C SER A 136 12.24 32.50 31.03
N ALA A 137 13.36 32.29 31.68
CA ALA A 137 13.54 31.99 33.07
C ALA A 137 12.71 32.86 34.02
#